data_485e1363a8f183f6fb907a8c8821b9d6
#
_entry.id   485e1363a8f183f6fb907a8c8821b9d6
#
_cell.length_a   1.000
_cell.length_b   1.000
_cell.length_c   1.000
_cell.angle_alpha   90.00
_cell.angle_beta   90.00
_cell.angle_gamma   90.00
#
_symmetry.space_group_name_H-M   'P 1'
#
loop_
_entity.id
_entity.type
_entity.pdbx_description
1 polymer ?
#
loop_
_entity_poly.entity_id
_entity_poly.type
_entity_poly.pdbx_seq_one_letter_code
_entity_poly.pdbx_strand_id
1 'polypeptide(L)'
;GHDGYIHELNDHYHVEICPSRPGGMELILEYRRKMLEVFAQARPDYIEIGAYDEGGCSCRDCAPWGCNGFLRTCEKLIPVIREYMPDVKINISMWQFGTFTGTDVEFEGVEKALKEGRLSECVYLVAEPQYAKYPFEHDMHRPLIHFPEISMYGAVPWGGYGANPLPGLMEKLWRENEDKLEGGFPYCEGIYPDINEVIMLRLYRDNQPAEDTIREYLIYEFGLRGETLEKVLSAIMDMEETLERTFEFPGVCNESTDRSAQGAGAHRYIIAHPRKVFAIEKAIADADKGLSEEVRKSIRWQLIYLRAMIDAELVRNHYERNEKVLEYFKQIVTICHLEHSGMYTKPDIEA
;
A
#
# COMPACT_ATOMS: atom_id res chain seq x y z
N GLY A 1 10.84 -25.75 7.14
CA GLY A 1 11.08 -24.52 7.79
C GLY A 1 11.98 -24.64 9.00
N HIS A 2 12.49 -23.55 9.45
CA HIS A 2 13.19 -23.42 10.71
C HIS A 2 12.24 -22.86 11.75
N ASP A 3 12.32 -23.39 12.97
CA ASP A 3 11.66 -22.79 14.10
C ASP A 3 12.37 -21.48 14.43
N GLY A 4 11.84 -20.39 13.98
CA GLY A 4 12.34 -19.05 14.22
C GLY A 4 11.26 -18.16 14.81
N TYR A 5 11.68 -17.06 15.37
CA TYR A 5 10.79 -16.04 15.93
C TYR A 5 9.74 -15.52 14.94
N ILE A 6 9.96 -15.71 13.65
CA ILE A 6 9.04 -15.30 12.58
C ILE A 6 7.71 -16.04 12.66
N HIS A 7 7.71 -17.31 13.11
CA HIS A 7 6.51 -18.05 13.40
C HIS A 7 5.58 -17.35 14.39
N GLU A 8 6.16 -16.73 15.40
CA GLU A 8 5.41 -16.04 16.45
C GLU A 8 4.78 -14.74 15.94
N LEU A 9 5.36 -14.16 14.88
CA LEU A 9 4.94 -12.89 14.32
C LEU A 9 3.96 -13.03 13.17
N ASN A 10 4.02 -14.14 12.41
CA ASN A 10 3.25 -14.33 11.18
C ASN A 10 2.84 -15.78 10.94
N ASP A 11 1.78 -16.22 11.58
CA ASP A 11 1.30 -17.61 11.53
C ASP A 11 1.02 -18.20 10.16
N HIS A 12 0.78 -17.39 9.14
CA HIS A 12 0.37 -17.87 7.84
C HIS A 12 1.43 -17.78 6.74
N TYR A 13 2.60 -17.23 7.06
CA TYR A 13 3.70 -17.03 6.11
C TYR A 13 4.96 -17.83 6.44
N HIS A 14 4.87 -19.03 6.96
CA HIS A 14 6.04 -19.79 7.43
C HIS A 14 6.35 -21.03 6.59
N VAL A 15 6.22 -20.92 5.31
CA VAL A 15 6.50 -22.02 4.36
C VAL A 15 7.81 -21.86 3.60
N GLU A 16 8.76 -21.15 4.15
CA GLU A 16 10.00 -20.86 3.46
C GLU A 16 10.95 -22.03 3.39
N ILE A 17 11.67 -22.06 2.27
CA ILE A 17 12.73 -23.02 2.03
C ILE A 17 14.05 -22.36 2.43
N CYS A 18 14.74 -22.95 3.40
CA CYS A 18 16.05 -22.47 3.81
C CYS A 18 17.11 -22.73 2.72
N PRO A 19 17.72 -21.68 2.16
CA PRO A 19 18.75 -21.84 1.13
C PRO A 19 20.05 -22.47 1.61
N SER A 20 20.24 -22.58 2.92
CA SER A 20 21.43 -23.18 3.54
C SER A 20 21.28 -24.67 3.83
N ARG A 21 20.10 -25.24 3.70
CA ARG A 21 19.89 -26.68 3.86
C ARG A 21 20.23 -27.43 2.58
N PRO A 22 20.71 -28.68 2.67
CA PRO A 22 20.95 -29.51 1.50
C PRO A 22 19.70 -29.60 0.62
N GLY A 23 19.82 -29.29 -0.67
CA GLY A 23 18.72 -29.25 -1.62
C GLY A 23 17.81 -28.01 -1.54
N GLY A 24 17.99 -27.13 -0.54
CA GLY A 24 17.12 -25.97 -0.34
C GLY A 24 17.26 -24.93 -1.44
N MET A 25 18.48 -24.54 -1.76
CA MET A 25 18.73 -23.57 -2.84
C MET A 25 18.29 -24.12 -4.21
N GLU A 26 18.59 -25.39 -4.48
CA GLU A 26 18.18 -26.06 -5.72
C GLU A 26 16.66 -26.04 -5.88
N LEU A 27 15.92 -26.32 -4.81
CA LEU A 27 14.47 -26.30 -4.81
C LEU A 27 13.91 -24.87 -5.03
N ILE A 28 14.50 -23.87 -4.38
CA ILE A 28 14.13 -22.46 -4.62
C ILE A 28 14.31 -22.13 -6.11
N LEU A 29 15.45 -22.43 -6.68
CA LEU A 29 15.74 -22.11 -8.08
C LEU A 29 14.85 -22.92 -9.04
N GLU A 30 14.52 -24.15 -8.72
CA GLU A 30 13.56 -24.95 -9.52
C GLU A 30 12.19 -24.29 -9.58
N TYR A 31 11.64 -23.87 -8.43
CA TYR A 31 10.35 -23.16 -8.42
C TYR A 31 10.40 -21.85 -9.17
N ARG A 32 11.49 -21.07 -9.00
CA ARG A 32 11.66 -19.80 -9.72
C ARG A 32 11.77 -19.99 -11.23
N ARG A 33 12.44 -21.05 -11.72
CA ARG A 33 12.46 -21.37 -13.16
C ARG A 33 11.05 -21.59 -13.71
N LYS A 34 10.20 -22.36 -13.00
CA LYS A 34 8.81 -22.57 -13.42
C LYS A 34 7.98 -21.27 -13.49
N MET A 35 8.22 -20.36 -12.58
CA MET A 35 7.59 -19.02 -12.61
C MET A 35 8.13 -18.20 -13.80
N LEU A 36 9.44 -18.19 -14.00
CA LEU A 36 10.08 -17.42 -15.07
C LEU A 36 9.68 -17.89 -16.47
N GLU A 37 9.44 -19.19 -16.68
CA GLU A 37 8.88 -19.74 -17.93
C GLU A 37 7.55 -19.08 -18.31
N VAL A 38 6.73 -18.74 -17.32
CA VAL A 38 5.44 -18.07 -17.55
C VAL A 38 5.64 -16.57 -17.73
N PHE A 39 6.38 -15.91 -16.84
CA PHE A 39 6.54 -14.45 -16.86
C PHE A 39 7.35 -13.96 -18.08
N ALA A 40 8.31 -14.73 -18.56
CA ALA A 40 9.08 -14.37 -19.75
C ALA A 40 8.21 -14.17 -21.00
N GLN A 41 7.04 -14.83 -21.07
CA GLN A 41 6.09 -14.65 -22.17
C GLN A 41 5.48 -13.24 -22.20
N ALA A 42 5.34 -12.61 -21.03
CA ALA A 42 4.83 -11.24 -20.91
C ALA A 42 5.87 -10.18 -21.27
N ARG A 43 7.16 -10.54 -21.37
CA ARG A 43 8.29 -9.65 -21.65
C ARG A 43 8.30 -8.42 -20.71
N PRO A 44 8.34 -8.60 -19.39
CA PRO A 44 8.36 -7.47 -18.47
C PRO A 44 9.64 -6.65 -18.64
N ASP A 45 9.55 -5.34 -18.48
CA ASP A 45 10.72 -4.46 -18.47
C ASP A 45 11.50 -4.57 -17.16
N TYR A 46 10.80 -4.91 -16.08
CA TYR A 46 11.34 -5.00 -14.72
C TYR A 46 10.91 -6.30 -14.05
N ILE A 47 11.79 -6.84 -13.22
CA ILE A 47 11.48 -7.89 -12.25
C ILE A 47 11.97 -7.49 -10.86
N GLU A 48 11.15 -7.70 -9.87
CA GLU A 48 11.51 -7.45 -8.48
C GLU A 48 11.77 -8.77 -7.76
N ILE A 49 12.80 -8.77 -6.91
CA ILE A 49 13.10 -9.85 -5.97
C ILE A 49 12.86 -9.32 -4.57
N GLY A 50 11.81 -9.83 -3.92
CA GLY A 50 11.43 -9.45 -2.55
C GLY A 50 12.04 -10.38 -1.50
N ALA A 51 12.36 -9.81 -0.34
CA ALA A 51 12.98 -10.52 0.78
C ALA A 51 11.96 -11.15 1.72
N TYR A 52 10.91 -10.38 2.00
CA TYR A 52 9.88 -10.70 2.99
C TYR A 52 8.51 -10.57 2.35
N ASP A 53 7.64 -11.11 2.85
CA ASP A 53 6.30 -11.21 3.30
C ASP A 53 6.07 -12.49 4.08
N GLU A 54 6.69 -13.54 3.63
CA GLU A 54 6.69 -14.82 4.31
C GLU A 54 7.72 -14.89 5.43
N GLY A 55 8.40 -13.78 5.72
CA GLY A 55 9.50 -13.73 6.64
C GLY A 55 10.80 -14.27 6.03
N GLY A 56 11.78 -14.63 6.83
CA GLY A 56 13.05 -15.15 6.39
C GLY A 56 13.52 -16.32 7.22
N CYS A 57 14.58 -16.95 6.79
CA CYS A 57 15.20 -18.02 7.57
C CYS A 57 16.08 -17.45 8.69
N SER A 58 15.77 -17.79 9.93
CA SER A 58 16.52 -17.36 11.13
C SER A 58 17.65 -18.31 11.54
N CYS A 59 18.01 -19.31 10.73
CA CYS A 59 19.12 -20.19 11.07
C CYS A 59 20.46 -19.43 11.03
N ARG A 60 21.46 -19.97 11.72
CA ARG A 60 22.81 -19.39 11.85
C ARG A 60 23.40 -18.93 10.51
N ASP A 61 23.15 -19.66 9.41
CA ASP A 61 23.76 -19.40 8.12
C ASP A 61 22.94 -18.40 7.27
N CYS A 62 21.70 -18.08 7.67
CA CYS A 62 20.80 -17.19 6.95
C CYS A 62 20.55 -15.86 7.68
N ALA A 63 20.64 -15.83 8.99
CA ALA A 63 20.39 -14.62 9.77
C ALA A 63 21.60 -13.66 9.78
N PRO A 64 21.41 -12.33 9.77
CA PRO A 64 20.17 -11.63 9.42
C PRO A 64 19.74 -11.92 7.99
N TRP A 65 18.44 -12.14 7.77
CA TRP A 65 17.95 -12.67 6.50
C TRP A 65 18.29 -11.78 5.30
N GLY A 66 17.97 -10.50 5.36
CA GLY A 66 18.10 -9.57 4.23
C GLY A 66 19.53 -9.49 3.68
N CYS A 67 20.54 -9.48 4.54
CA CYS A 67 21.94 -9.36 4.13
C CYS A 67 22.71 -10.68 4.02
N ASN A 68 22.11 -11.80 4.41
CA ASN A 68 22.76 -13.12 4.30
C ASN A 68 21.93 -14.10 3.44
N GLY A 69 20.89 -14.69 3.98
CA GLY A 69 20.13 -15.74 3.28
C GLY A 69 19.48 -15.23 1.99
N PHE A 70 18.83 -14.08 2.06
CA PHE A 70 18.19 -13.43 0.92
C PHE A 70 19.23 -12.95 -0.11
N LEU A 71 20.24 -12.23 0.31
CA LEU A 71 21.29 -11.73 -0.56
C LEU A 71 21.94 -12.85 -1.38
N ARG A 72 22.26 -13.96 -0.71
CA ARG A 72 22.80 -15.15 -1.34
C ARG A 72 21.81 -15.81 -2.32
N THR A 73 20.54 -15.76 -2.00
CA THR A 73 19.49 -16.23 -2.90
C THR A 73 19.40 -15.34 -4.15
N CYS A 74 19.47 -14.02 -4.01
CA CYS A 74 19.54 -13.10 -5.13
C CYS A 74 20.72 -13.39 -6.05
N GLU A 75 21.91 -13.60 -5.49
CA GLU A 75 23.13 -13.92 -6.27
C GLU A 75 22.99 -15.19 -7.11
N LYS A 76 22.21 -16.17 -6.63
CA LYS A 76 21.94 -17.41 -7.37
C LYS A 76 20.77 -17.28 -8.34
N LEU A 77 19.80 -16.45 -8.03
CA LEU A 77 18.61 -16.27 -8.84
C LEU A 77 18.83 -15.35 -10.04
N ILE A 78 19.65 -14.31 -9.91
CA ILE A 78 19.94 -13.35 -10.98
C ILE A 78 20.43 -14.06 -12.27
N PRO A 79 21.41 -14.97 -12.23
CA PRO A 79 21.81 -15.72 -13.44
C PRO A 79 20.66 -16.53 -14.04
N VAL A 80 19.79 -17.09 -13.22
CA VAL A 80 18.62 -17.83 -13.69
C VAL A 80 17.62 -16.90 -14.37
N ILE A 81 17.39 -15.71 -13.84
CA ILE A 81 16.55 -14.70 -14.50
C ILE A 81 17.12 -14.37 -15.89
N ARG A 82 18.42 -14.21 -16.01
CA ARG A 82 19.09 -13.91 -17.28
C ARG A 82 18.95 -15.02 -18.34
N GLU A 83 18.80 -16.28 -17.93
CA GLU A 83 18.52 -17.38 -18.85
C GLU A 83 17.18 -17.20 -19.59
N TYR A 84 16.18 -16.63 -18.92
CA TYR A 84 14.81 -16.45 -19.45
C TYR A 84 14.55 -15.05 -19.99
N MET A 85 15.14 -14.05 -19.36
CA MET A 85 14.91 -12.62 -19.63
C MET A 85 16.25 -11.86 -19.62
N PRO A 86 17.04 -11.93 -20.71
CA PRO A 86 18.40 -11.36 -20.75
C PRO A 86 18.46 -9.86 -20.47
N ASP A 87 17.46 -9.11 -20.93
CA ASP A 87 17.45 -7.64 -20.92
C ASP A 87 16.59 -7.05 -19.78
N VAL A 88 15.92 -7.88 -18.98
CA VAL A 88 15.04 -7.38 -17.91
C VAL A 88 15.84 -6.61 -16.86
N LYS A 89 15.33 -5.49 -16.40
CA LYS A 89 15.91 -4.75 -15.28
C LYS A 89 15.56 -5.42 -13.97
N ILE A 90 16.54 -5.65 -13.10
CA ILE A 90 16.37 -6.36 -11.83
C ILE A 90 16.35 -5.35 -10.71
N ASN A 91 15.27 -5.36 -9.93
CA ASN A 91 15.12 -4.57 -8.73
C ASN A 91 15.18 -5.50 -7.51
N ILE A 92 15.72 -5.00 -6.42
CA ILE A 92 15.76 -5.72 -5.14
C ILE A 92 14.96 -4.92 -4.13
N SER A 93 13.94 -5.57 -3.55
CA SER A 93 13.13 -4.97 -2.50
C SER A 93 13.80 -5.12 -1.15
N MET A 94 13.87 -4.02 -0.42
CA MET A 94 14.30 -3.97 0.98
C MET A 94 13.08 -3.87 1.92
N TRP A 95 11.92 -4.29 1.44
CA TRP A 95 10.70 -4.32 2.20
C TRP A 95 10.88 -5.12 3.50
N GLN A 96 10.44 -4.56 4.59
CA GLN A 96 10.55 -5.10 5.96
C GLN A 96 11.98 -5.34 6.49
N PHE A 97 13.02 -4.86 5.82
CA PHE A 97 14.36 -4.87 6.42
C PHE A 97 14.35 -4.08 7.73
N GLY A 98 15.08 -4.59 8.72
CA GLY A 98 15.13 -4.00 10.05
C GLY A 98 13.95 -4.35 10.95
N THR A 99 12.79 -4.72 10.40
CA THR A 99 11.58 -5.00 11.18
C THR A 99 11.80 -6.15 12.18
N PHE A 100 12.43 -7.23 11.74
CA PHE A 100 12.64 -8.40 12.58
C PHE A 100 13.94 -8.35 13.39
N THR A 101 14.91 -7.55 12.94
CA THR A 101 16.18 -7.40 13.67
C THR A 101 16.16 -6.25 14.67
N GLY A 102 15.25 -5.29 14.49
CA GLY A 102 15.21 -4.05 15.26
C GLY A 102 16.42 -3.14 15.02
N THR A 103 17.17 -3.37 13.93
CA THR A 103 18.42 -2.66 13.62
C THR A 103 18.59 -2.49 12.11
N ASP A 104 19.52 -1.63 11.69
CA ASP A 104 19.83 -1.37 10.29
C ASP A 104 20.79 -2.39 9.64
N VAL A 105 21.14 -3.45 10.34
CA VAL A 105 22.17 -4.43 9.93
C VAL A 105 21.92 -5.05 8.55
N GLU A 106 20.65 -5.19 8.15
CA GLU A 106 20.28 -5.74 6.84
C GLU A 106 20.55 -4.72 5.73
N PHE A 107 20.24 -3.45 5.96
CA PHE A 107 20.57 -2.37 5.02
C PHE A 107 22.08 -2.17 4.89
N GLU A 108 22.79 -2.11 5.99
CA GLU A 108 24.28 -2.03 6.03
C GLU A 108 24.92 -3.16 5.24
N GLY A 109 24.37 -4.37 5.38
CA GLY A 109 24.87 -5.54 4.67
C GLY A 109 24.64 -5.50 3.16
N VAL A 110 23.50 -4.98 2.71
CA VAL A 110 23.21 -4.76 1.29
C VAL A 110 24.06 -3.63 0.72
N GLU A 111 24.16 -2.50 1.40
CA GLU A 111 25.05 -1.40 1.01
C GLU A 111 26.49 -1.90 0.79
N LYS A 112 27.02 -2.62 1.77
CA LYS A 112 28.36 -3.23 1.69
C LYS A 112 28.50 -4.17 0.48
N ALA A 113 27.52 -5.03 0.25
CA ALA A 113 27.53 -5.97 -0.87
C ALA A 113 27.56 -5.25 -2.22
N LEU A 114 26.77 -4.18 -2.37
CA LEU A 114 26.77 -3.37 -3.58
C LEU A 114 28.07 -2.62 -3.77
N LYS A 115 28.65 -2.08 -2.72
CA LYS A 115 29.99 -1.43 -2.73
C LYS A 115 31.11 -2.39 -3.11
N GLU A 116 31.02 -3.65 -2.72
CA GLU A 116 31.95 -4.71 -3.08
C GLU A 116 31.75 -5.24 -4.53
N GLY A 117 30.75 -4.73 -5.25
CA GLY A 117 30.43 -5.14 -6.62
C GLY A 117 29.59 -6.42 -6.69
N ARG A 118 29.10 -6.92 -5.57
CA ARG A 118 28.09 -7.97 -5.54
C ARG A 118 26.75 -7.38 -6.02
N LEU A 119 25.86 -8.22 -6.54
CA LEU A 119 24.58 -7.76 -7.12
C LEU A 119 24.75 -6.65 -8.16
N SER A 120 25.83 -6.69 -8.94
CA SER A 120 26.14 -5.66 -9.95
C SER A 120 25.04 -5.45 -11.00
N GLU A 121 24.20 -6.47 -11.21
CA GLU A 121 23.06 -6.43 -12.14
C GLU A 121 21.78 -5.83 -11.55
N CYS A 122 21.76 -5.56 -10.25
CA CYS A 122 20.67 -4.81 -9.62
C CYS A 122 20.68 -3.36 -10.12
N VAL A 123 19.56 -2.92 -10.68
CA VAL A 123 19.41 -1.56 -11.22
C VAL A 123 18.85 -0.61 -10.18
N TYR A 124 17.82 -1.05 -9.45
CA TYR A 124 17.15 -0.25 -8.44
C TYR A 124 16.97 -1.03 -7.13
N LEU A 125 16.95 -0.29 -6.03
CA LEU A 125 16.49 -0.80 -4.74
C LEU A 125 15.09 -0.24 -4.46
N VAL A 126 14.19 -1.10 -4.02
CA VAL A 126 12.84 -0.70 -3.63
C VAL A 126 12.83 -0.46 -2.13
N ALA A 127 12.40 0.73 -1.73
CA ALA A 127 12.37 1.15 -0.34
C ALA A 127 11.16 2.03 -0.03
N GLU A 128 10.73 2.02 1.24
CA GLU A 128 9.63 2.80 1.75
C GLU A 128 10.09 3.63 2.95
N PRO A 129 10.12 4.97 2.85
CA PRO A 129 10.62 5.84 3.91
C PRO A 129 9.75 5.82 5.17
N GLN A 130 8.50 5.38 5.08
CA GLN A 130 7.63 5.23 6.25
C GLN A 130 8.09 4.11 7.18
N TYR A 131 8.77 3.08 6.65
CA TYR A 131 9.22 1.91 7.40
C TYR A 131 10.70 1.95 7.73
N ALA A 132 11.52 2.53 6.86
CA ALA A 132 12.96 2.53 7.02
C ALA A 132 13.61 3.82 6.54
N LYS A 133 14.33 4.48 7.42
CA LYS A 133 15.06 5.73 7.09
C LYS A 133 16.43 5.47 6.47
N TYR A 134 17.08 4.37 6.85
CA TYR A 134 18.45 4.09 6.46
C TYR A 134 18.74 4.27 4.97
N PRO A 135 17.94 3.71 4.03
CA PRO A 135 18.23 3.86 2.60
C PRO A 135 18.13 5.31 2.10
N PHE A 136 17.41 6.17 2.83
CA PHE A 136 17.22 7.57 2.48
C PHE A 136 18.26 8.50 3.15
N GLU A 137 19.00 8.00 4.13
CA GLU A 137 20.04 8.74 4.84
C GLU A 137 21.46 8.36 4.39
N HIS A 138 21.61 7.24 3.66
CA HIS A 138 22.89 6.69 3.23
C HIS A 138 22.97 6.50 1.71
N ASP A 139 24.20 6.45 1.19
CA ASP A 139 24.41 6.11 -0.24
C ASP A 139 24.33 4.59 -0.44
N MET A 140 23.20 4.15 -0.93
CA MET A 140 22.97 2.74 -1.25
C MET A 140 23.65 2.29 -2.55
N HIS A 141 24.41 3.15 -3.24
CA HIS A 141 25.09 2.87 -4.52
C HIS A 141 24.16 2.43 -5.66
N ARG A 142 22.86 2.59 -5.49
CA ARG A 142 21.80 2.37 -6.48
C ARG A 142 20.68 3.38 -6.24
N PRO A 143 20.04 3.84 -7.30
CA PRO A 143 18.87 4.68 -7.15
C PRO A 143 17.72 3.91 -6.49
N LEU A 144 16.89 4.66 -5.76
CA LEU A 144 15.76 4.11 -5.02
C LEU A 144 14.48 4.22 -5.83
N ILE A 145 13.63 3.22 -5.68
CA ILE A 145 12.24 3.22 -6.15
C ILE A 145 11.33 3.27 -4.93
N HIS A 146 10.40 4.19 -4.95
CA HIS A 146 9.42 4.39 -3.90
C HIS A 146 8.36 3.29 -3.92
N PHE A 147 8.03 2.74 -2.76
CA PHE A 147 7.00 1.73 -2.58
C PHE A 147 6.06 2.12 -1.43
N PRO A 148 5.29 3.22 -1.58
CA PRO A 148 4.46 3.71 -0.51
C PRO A 148 3.18 2.91 -0.35
N GLU A 149 2.80 2.65 0.88
CA GLU A 149 1.44 2.24 1.21
C GLU A 149 0.49 3.43 1.14
N ILE A 150 -0.45 3.38 0.22
CA ILE A 150 -1.34 4.50 -0.06
C ILE A 150 -2.76 4.35 0.49
N SER A 151 -3.13 3.16 0.97
CA SER A 151 -4.46 2.91 1.52
C SER A 151 -4.57 1.66 2.39
N MET A 152 -3.51 1.31 3.09
CA MET A 152 -3.54 0.24 4.09
C MET A 152 -3.82 0.75 5.50
N TYR A 153 -3.35 -0.01 6.49
CA TYR A 153 -3.52 0.23 7.92
C TYR A 153 -3.36 1.70 8.34
N GLY A 154 -4.23 2.19 9.22
CA GLY A 154 -4.17 3.56 9.73
C GLY A 154 -4.45 4.68 8.72
N ALA A 155 -4.31 4.41 7.44
CA ALA A 155 -4.61 5.33 6.36
C ALA A 155 -6.04 5.20 5.85
N VAL A 156 -6.77 4.18 6.25
CA VAL A 156 -8.08 3.81 5.72
C VAL A 156 -9.11 3.70 6.83
N PRO A 157 -10.12 4.55 6.89
CA PRO A 157 -11.28 4.26 7.70
C PRO A 157 -12.01 3.05 7.12
N TRP A 158 -12.70 2.31 8.00
CA TRP A 158 -13.52 1.15 7.65
C TRP A 158 -12.74 -0.02 7.01
N GLY A 159 -11.47 -0.19 7.37
CA GLY A 159 -10.66 -1.31 6.89
C GLY A 159 -10.48 -1.35 5.38
N GLY A 160 -10.44 -0.20 4.70
CA GLY A 160 -10.21 -0.11 3.26
C GLY A 160 -11.46 -0.16 2.38
N TYR A 161 -12.64 -0.15 2.98
CA TYR A 161 -13.90 -0.27 2.24
C TYR A 161 -14.39 1.03 1.60
N GLY A 162 -13.84 2.17 1.93
CA GLY A 162 -14.30 3.46 1.44
C GLY A 162 -13.26 4.24 0.67
N ALA A 163 -13.70 5.27 -0.04
CA ALA A 163 -12.80 6.24 -0.61
C ALA A 163 -12.10 7.05 0.50
N ASN A 164 -10.78 7.03 0.52
CA ASN A 164 -9.95 7.70 1.51
C ASN A 164 -8.91 8.57 0.82
N PRO A 165 -9.29 9.70 0.24
CA PRO A 165 -8.35 10.60 -0.40
C PRO A 165 -7.40 11.20 0.65
N LEU A 166 -6.10 11.14 0.37
CA LEU A 166 -5.03 11.57 1.25
C LEU A 166 -4.04 12.49 0.53
N PRO A 167 -4.50 13.59 -0.09
CA PRO A 167 -3.66 14.41 -0.95
C PRO A 167 -2.44 14.99 -0.23
N GLY A 168 -2.61 15.49 0.98
CA GLY A 168 -1.52 16.05 1.77
C GLY A 168 -0.48 14.99 2.18
N LEU A 169 -0.93 13.77 2.54
CA LEU A 169 -0.02 12.67 2.85
C LEU A 169 0.78 12.24 1.62
N MET A 170 0.12 12.06 0.47
CA MET A 170 0.78 11.63 -0.77
C MET A 170 1.84 12.65 -1.20
N GLU A 171 1.51 13.94 -1.17
CA GLU A 171 2.49 14.99 -1.45
C GLU A 171 3.65 14.97 -0.46
N LYS A 172 3.37 14.84 0.82
CA LYS A 172 4.41 14.79 1.85
C LYS A 172 5.38 13.62 1.61
N LEU A 173 4.87 12.42 1.39
CA LEU A 173 5.68 11.23 1.15
C LEU A 173 6.64 11.42 -0.05
N TRP A 174 6.15 12.04 -1.10
CA TRP A 174 6.96 12.34 -2.27
C TRP A 174 7.96 13.47 -2.01
N ARG A 175 7.49 14.65 -1.57
CA ARG A 175 8.32 15.87 -1.40
C ARG A 175 9.48 15.69 -0.44
N GLU A 176 9.31 14.88 0.60
CA GLU A 176 10.38 14.63 1.57
C GLU A 176 11.52 13.77 1.00
N ASN A 177 11.32 13.11 -0.15
CA ASN A 177 12.26 12.13 -0.69
C ASN A 177 12.49 12.25 -2.21
N GLU A 178 11.88 13.20 -2.91
CA GLU A 178 11.89 13.30 -4.38
C GLU A 178 13.31 13.42 -4.97
N ASP A 179 14.26 13.97 -4.22
CA ASP A 179 15.67 14.08 -4.63
C ASP A 179 16.45 12.77 -4.61
N LYS A 180 15.89 11.72 -3.99
CA LYS A 180 16.52 10.40 -3.83
C LYS A 180 15.82 9.30 -4.61
N LEU A 181 14.66 9.61 -5.17
CA LEU A 181 13.78 8.65 -5.83
C LEU A 181 13.80 8.83 -7.35
N GLU A 182 13.93 7.74 -8.07
CA GLU A 182 13.83 7.72 -9.55
C GLU A 182 12.39 7.47 -10.04
N GLY A 183 11.47 7.24 -9.12
CA GLY A 183 10.08 6.94 -9.38
C GLY A 183 9.51 6.02 -8.32
N GLY A 184 8.38 5.38 -8.62
CA GLY A 184 7.77 4.45 -7.67
C GLY A 184 6.60 3.68 -8.24
N PHE A 185 6.08 2.79 -7.43
CA PHE A 185 4.81 2.10 -7.64
C PHE A 185 4.07 2.03 -6.31
N PRO A 186 2.93 2.72 -6.21
CA PRO A 186 2.17 2.76 -4.97
C PRO A 186 1.56 1.39 -4.68
N TYR A 187 1.60 0.99 -3.42
CA TYR A 187 1.05 -0.25 -2.93
C TYR A 187 -0.23 -0.04 -2.14
N CYS A 188 -1.20 -0.93 -2.32
CA CYS A 188 -2.47 -0.86 -1.66
C CYS A 188 -3.06 -2.26 -1.47
N GLU A 189 -3.48 -2.57 -0.25
CA GLU A 189 -4.40 -3.68 0.04
C GLU A 189 -5.83 -3.20 0.26
N GLY A 190 -6.05 -1.89 0.21
CA GLY A 190 -7.37 -1.28 0.19
C GLY A 190 -8.08 -1.52 -1.13
N ILE A 191 -9.40 -1.32 -1.14
CA ILE A 191 -10.21 -1.72 -2.28
C ILE A 191 -10.29 -0.65 -3.35
N TYR A 192 -10.15 0.62 -2.98
CA TYR A 192 -10.20 1.72 -3.95
C TYR A 192 -9.25 2.86 -3.58
N PRO A 193 -7.98 2.72 -3.91
CA PRO A 193 -6.98 3.77 -3.72
C PRO A 193 -6.98 4.81 -4.83
N ASP A 194 -7.89 4.73 -5.80
CA ASP A 194 -7.88 5.44 -7.08
C ASP A 194 -7.30 6.86 -7.01
N ILE A 195 -7.82 7.71 -6.12
CA ILE A 195 -7.37 9.11 -6.00
C ILE A 195 -5.91 9.16 -5.52
N ASN A 196 -5.56 8.38 -4.50
CA ASN A 196 -4.20 8.35 -3.96
C ASN A 196 -3.21 7.80 -4.99
N GLU A 197 -3.61 6.75 -5.73
CA GLU A 197 -2.82 6.17 -6.81
C GLU A 197 -2.56 7.19 -7.93
N VAL A 198 -3.61 7.86 -8.40
CA VAL A 198 -3.47 8.88 -9.46
C VAL A 198 -2.58 10.03 -9.00
N ILE A 199 -2.70 10.48 -7.74
CA ILE A 199 -1.83 11.51 -7.17
C ILE A 199 -0.37 11.04 -7.20
N MET A 200 -0.06 9.84 -6.69
CA MET A 200 1.31 9.33 -6.68
C MET A 200 1.88 9.17 -8.09
N LEU A 201 1.13 8.63 -9.02
CA LEU A 201 1.58 8.47 -10.41
C LEU A 201 1.86 9.82 -11.10
N ARG A 202 1.08 10.88 -10.79
CA ARG A 202 1.33 12.22 -11.32
C ARG A 202 2.52 12.90 -10.64
N LEU A 203 2.74 12.67 -9.35
CA LEU A 203 3.94 13.13 -8.65
C LEU A 203 5.19 12.48 -9.26
N TYR A 204 5.20 11.17 -9.51
CA TYR A 204 6.34 10.48 -10.13
C TYR A 204 6.61 10.94 -11.56
N ARG A 205 5.58 11.21 -12.32
CA ARG A 205 5.71 11.51 -13.75
C ARG A 205 6.15 12.94 -14.04
N ASP A 206 5.48 13.91 -13.45
CA ASP A 206 5.61 15.33 -13.79
C ASP A 206 5.54 16.27 -12.58
N ASN A 207 5.61 15.70 -11.40
CA ASN A 207 5.64 16.43 -10.12
C ASN A 207 4.42 17.35 -9.91
N GLN A 208 3.26 16.94 -10.49
CA GLN A 208 2.03 17.72 -10.42
C GLN A 208 1.46 17.72 -8.99
N PRO A 209 1.07 18.90 -8.45
CA PRO A 209 0.41 19.00 -7.14
C PRO A 209 -0.86 18.15 -7.05
N ALA A 210 -1.12 17.63 -5.86
CA ALA A 210 -2.27 16.76 -5.61
C ALA A 210 -3.61 17.46 -5.92
N GLU A 211 -3.74 18.74 -5.57
CA GLU A 211 -4.96 19.50 -5.87
C GLU A 211 -5.24 19.59 -7.37
N ASP A 212 -4.22 19.86 -8.19
CA ASP A 212 -4.37 19.93 -9.64
C ASP A 212 -4.69 18.55 -10.23
N THR A 213 -4.07 17.50 -9.67
CA THR A 213 -4.35 16.12 -10.08
C THR A 213 -5.79 15.73 -9.77
N ILE A 214 -6.28 16.02 -8.57
CA ILE A 214 -7.68 15.74 -8.19
C ILE A 214 -8.64 16.57 -9.08
N ARG A 215 -8.32 17.82 -9.38
CA ARG A 215 -9.11 18.66 -10.28
C ARG A 215 -9.24 18.01 -11.66
N GLU A 216 -8.16 17.56 -12.25
CA GLU A 216 -8.17 16.84 -13.53
C GLU A 216 -8.96 15.53 -13.43
N TYR A 217 -8.78 14.76 -12.36
CA TYR A 217 -9.51 13.54 -12.10
C TYR A 217 -11.03 13.78 -12.05
N LEU A 218 -11.50 14.80 -11.32
CA LEU A 218 -12.91 15.14 -11.22
C LEU A 218 -13.52 15.59 -12.55
N ILE A 219 -12.72 16.26 -13.36
CA ILE A 219 -13.13 16.67 -14.72
C ILE A 219 -13.26 15.44 -15.62
N TYR A 220 -12.29 14.56 -15.57
CA TYR A 220 -12.22 13.40 -16.46
C TYR A 220 -13.25 12.33 -16.10
N GLU A 221 -13.29 11.92 -14.85
CA GLU A 221 -14.13 10.82 -14.39
C GLU A 221 -15.60 11.20 -14.26
N PHE A 222 -15.89 12.42 -13.84
CA PHE A 222 -17.26 12.83 -13.49
C PHE A 222 -17.81 13.98 -14.33
N GLY A 223 -17.02 14.55 -15.23
CA GLY A 223 -17.45 15.66 -16.07
C GLY A 223 -17.75 16.96 -15.30
N LEU A 224 -17.25 17.09 -14.06
CA LEU A 224 -17.51 18.27 -13.24
C LEU A 224 -16.90 19.54 -13.83
N ARG A 225 -17.57 20.69 -13.66
CA ARG A 225 -17.16 22.00 -14.17
C ARG A 225 -17.57 23.12 -13.23
N GLY A 226 -16.90 24.26 -13.36
CA GLY A 226 -17.27 25.51 -12.70
C GLY A 226 -17.36 25.40 -11.19
N GLU A 227 -18.35 26.05 -10.60
CA GLU A 227 -18.51 26.10 -9.14
C GLU A 227 -18.72 24.73 -8.49
N THR A 228 -19.39 23.81 -9.20
CA THR A 228 -19.59 22.44 -8.69
C THR A 228 -18.26 21.68 -8.59
N LEU A 229 -17.38 21.83 -9.58
CA LEU A 229 -16.04 21.26 -9.55
C LEU A 229 -15.26 21.75 -8.32
N GLU A 230 -15.23 23.07 -8.10
CA GLU A 230 -14.46 23.64 -6.99
C GLU A 230 -15.00 23.21 -5.61
N LYS A 231 -16.31 23.09 -5.48
CA LYS A 231 -16.94 22.60 -4.24
C LYS A 231 -16.60 21.13 -3.96
N VAL A 232 -16.64 20.29 -4.98
CA VAL A 232 -16.30 18.86 -4.83
C VAL A 232 -14.81 18.70 -4.59
N LEU A 233 -13.96 19.45 -5.27
CA LEU A 233 -12.53 19.48 -5.04
C LEU A 233 -12.20 19.84 -3.59
N SER A 234 -12.76 20.95 -3.10
CA SER A 234 -12.59 21.35 -1.70
C SER A 234 -13.09 20.28 -0.74
N ALA A 235 -14.22 19.63 -1.05
CA ALA A 235 -14.75 18.56 -0.22
C ALA A 235 -13.80 17.34 -0.15
N ILE A 236 -13.19 16.95 -1.25
CA ILE A 236 -12.22 15.83 -1.27
C ILE A 236 -10.95 16.20 -0.53
N MET A 237 -10.43 17.41 -0.68
CA MET A 237 -9.28 17.89 0.10
C MET A 237 -9.60 17.90 1.60
N ASP A 238 -10.78 18.37 1.97
CA ASP A 238 -11.25 18.41 3.37
C ASP A 238 -11.49 17.01 3.98
N MET A 239 -11.75 15.97 3.16
CA MET A 239 -11.93 14.60 3.66
C MET A 239 -10.70 14.11 4.42
N GLU A 240 -9.51 14.46 3.98
CA GLU A 240 -8.28 14.12 4.70
C GLU A 240 -8.21 14.75 6.08
N GLU A 241 -8.62 16.01 6.20
CA GLU A 241 -8.57 16.73 7.46
C GLU A 241 -9.63 16.28 8.48
N THR A 242 -10.66 15.56 8.02
CA THR A 242 -11.67 15.01 8.93
C THR A 242 -11.23 13.71 9.60
N LEU A 243 -10.10 13.12 9.16
CA LEU A 243 -9.55 11.91 9.75
C LEU A 243 -8.63 12.25 10.90
N GLU A 244 -8.94 11.80 12.10
CA GLU A 244 -7.96 11.77 13.17
C GLU A 244 -7.03 10.58 12.94
N ARG A 245 -5.80 10.90 12.55
CA ARG A 245 -4.77 9.91 12.34
C ARG A 245 -3.88 9.85 13.56
N THR A 246 -3.91 8.76 14.27
CA THR A 246 -2.79 8.38 15.09
C THR A 246 -1.73 7.76 14.17
N PHE A 247 -0.90 8.60 13.56
CA PHE A 247 0.30 8.16 12.88
C PHE A 247 1.43 7.87 13.87
N GLU A 248 1.20 7.01 14.76
CA GLU A 248 2.20 6.03 15.04
C GLU A 248 1.87 4.91 14.04
N PHE A 249 2.66 4.77 13.01
CA PHE A 249 2.64 3.52 12.28
C PHE A 249 2.76 2.49 13.37
N PRO A 250 1.73 1.76 13.69
CA PRO A 250 1.91 0.70 14.63
C PRO A 250 2.94 -0.14 13.93
N GLY A 251 4.13 -0.14 14.49
CA GLY A 251 4.97 -1.24 14.19
C GLY A 251 4.03 -2.41 14.24
N VAL A 252 3.56 -2.80 13.07
CA VAL A 252 2.77 -3.98 12.84
C VAL A 252 1.84 -4.28 14.02
N CYS A 253 0.55 -4.08 13.90
CA CYS A 253 -0.45 -4.88 14.60
C CYS A 253 -0.05 -5.56 15.93
N ASN A 254 0.80 -4.98 16.75
CA ASN A 254 1.34 -5.76 17.85
C ASN A 254 0.51 -5.71 19.10
N GLU A 255 -0.62 -5.05 19.10
CA GLU A 255 -1.40 -5.03 20.32
C GLU A 255 -2.89 -5.32 20.17
N SER A 256 -3.39 -5.52 18.97
CA SER A 256 -4.70 -6.14 18.86
C SER A 256 -4.61 -7.31 17.90
N THR A 257 -4.41 -8.47 18.48
CA THR A 257 -4.72 -9.76 17.85
C THR A 257 -6.21 -9.86 17.47
N ASP A 258 -6.98 -8.84 17.73
CA ASP A 258 -8.36 -8.73 17.31
C ASP A 258 -8.43 -8.25 15.85
N ARG A 259 -8.24 -9.20 14.93
CA ARG A 259 -8.45 -8.98 13.50
C ARG A 259 -9.88 -8.54 13.18
N SER A 260 -10.85 -8.83 14.05
CA SER A 260 -12.21 -8.34 13.93
C SER A 260 -12.27 -6.82 14.08
N ALA A 261 -11.37 -6.25 14.86
CA ALA A 261 -11.25 -4.80 15.01
C ALA A 261 -10.61 -4.13 13.77
N GLN A 262 -9.86 -4.85 12.95
CA GLN A 262 -9.31 -4.35 11.69
C GLN A 262 -10.38 -4.32 10.60
N GLY A 263 -11.21 -5.34 10.50
CA GLY A 263 -12.34 -5.40 9.58
C GLY A 263 -13.50 -4.49 9.98
N ALA A 264 -13.64 -4.25 11.28
CA ALA A 264 -14.70 -3.44 11.86
C ALA A 264 -14.25 -2.00 12.19
N GLY A 265 -13.28 -1.46 11.48
CA GLY A 265 -12.64 -0.16 11.74
C GLY A 265 -13.59 1.03 11.96
N ALA A 266 -14.85 0.88 11.60
CA ALA A 266 -15.87 1.92 11.79
C ALA A 266 -16.12 2.34 13.25
N HIS A 267 -15.87 1.50 14.24
CA HIS A 267 -16.11 1.84 15.64
C HIS A 267 -14.93 2.53 16.35
N ARG A 268 -13.77 2.61 15.70
CA ARG A 268 -12.63 3.41 16.19
C ARG A 268 -12.38 4.66 15.34
N TYR A 269 -13.29 4.95 14.46
CA TYR A 269 -13.21 6.05 13.56
C TYR A 269 -13.61 7.34 14.25
N ILE A 270 -12.65 8.21 14.49
CA ILE A 270 -12.88 9.51 15.10
C ILE A 270 -12.84 10.57 14.03
N ILE A 271 -13.92 11.33 13.91
CA ILE A 271 -14.00 12.45 12.98
C ILE A 271 -13.57 13.71 13.72
N ALA A 272 -12.42 14.25 13.35
CA ALA A 272 -11.82 15.38 14.05
C ALA A 272 -12.62 16.69 13.90
N HIS A 273 -13.30 16.90 12.78
CA HIS A 273 -13.98 18.17 12.46
C HIS A 273 -15.43 17.98 12.00
N PRO A 274 -16.40 17.77 12.90
CA PRO A 274 -17.78 17.47 12.52
C PRO A 274 -18.44 18.50 11.60
N ARG A 275 -18.08 19.78 11.70
CA ARG A 275 -18.64 20.84 10.84
C ARG A 275 -18.18 20.69 9.39
N LYS A 276 -16.94 20.27 9.16
CA LYS A 276 -16.40 19.97 7.83
C LYS A 276 -17.14 18.80 7.20
N VAL A 277 -17.42 17.76 7.96
CA VAL A 277 -18.16 16.57 7.49
C VAL A 277 -19.52 16.96 6.90
N PHE A 278 -20.27 17.86 7.54
CA PHE A 278 -21.56 18.31 6.99
C PHE A 278 -21.41 19.20 5.74
N ALA A 279 -20.31 19.97 5.66
CA ALA A 279 -20.01 20.75 4.45
C ALA A 279 -19.63 19.82 3.28
N ILE A 280 -18.84 18.78 3.54
CA ILE A 280 -18.49 17.74 2.56
C ILE A 280 -19.75 17.02 2.08
N GLU A 281 -20.57 16.50 2.99
CA GLU A 281 -21.83 15.84 2.66
C GLU A 281 -22.70 16.72 1.75
N LYS A 282 -22.85 17.99 2.11
CA LYS A 282 -23.66 18.92 1.31
C LYS A 282 -23.09 19.11 -0.10
N ALA A 283 -21.78 19.32 -0.22
CA ALA A 283 -21.13 19.54 -1.52
C ALA A 283 -21.29 18.31 -2.42
N ILE A 284 -21.06 17.12 -1.89
CA ILE A 284 -21.16 15.85 -2.63
C ILE A 284 -22.62 15.54 -2.99
N ALA A 285 -23.57 15.72 -2.06
CA ALA A 285 -24.98 15.48 -2.33
C ALA A 285 -25.59 16.49 -3.33
N ASP A 286 -25.12 17.73 -3.33
CA ASP A 286 -25.57 18.73 -4.31
C ASP A 286 -24.97 18.45 -5.70
N ALA A 287 -23.73 18.00 -5.79
CA ALA A 287 -23.10 17.58 -7.03
C ALA A 287 -23.81 16.35 -7.62
N ASP A 288 -24.14 15.35 -6.81
CA ASP A 288 -24.83 14.12 -7.23
C ASP A 288 -26.11 14.40 -8.02
N LYS A 289 -26.88 15.39 -7.61
CA LYS A 289 -28.12 15.78 -8.28
C LYS A 289 -27.91 16.26 -9.72
N GLY A 290 -26.74 16.80 -10.02
CA GLY A 290 -26.40 17.35 -11.34
C GLY A 290 -25.66 16.35 -12.26
N LEU A 291 -25.26 15.21 -11.75
CA LEU A 291 -24.53 14.18 -12.52
C LEU A 291 -25.47 13.34 -13.36
N SER A 292 -24.95 12.81 -14.47
CA SER A 292 -25.66 11.81 -15.27
C SER A 292 -25.91 10.53 -14.48
N GLU A 293 -26.89 9.75 -14.86
CA GLU A 293 -27.19 8.47 -14.23
C GLU A 293 -25.99 7.50 -14.32
N GLU A 294 -25.27 7.52 -15.43
CA GLU A 294 -24.08 6.71 -15.64
C GLU A 294 -22.98 7.04 -14.62
N VAL A 295 -22.66 8.32 -14.45
CA VAL A 295 -21.66 8.77 -13.49
C VAL A 295 -22.08 8.45 -12.05
N ARG A 296 -23.34 8.69 -11.69
CA ARG A 296 -23.85 8.38 -10.36
C ARG A 296 -23.81 6.88 -10.03
N LYS A 297 -23.88 6.02 -11.04
CA LYS A 297 -23.75 4.55 -10.88
C LYS A 297 -22.31 4.07 -10.97
N SER A 298 -21.36 4.92 -11.33
CA SER A 298 -19.96 4.53 -11.36
C SER A 298 -19.45 4.20 -9.97
N ILE A 299 -18.63 3.16 -9.86
CA ILE A 299 -18.03 2.73 -8.59
C ILE A 299 -17.28 3.90 -7.92
N ARG A 300 -16.48 4.63 -8.69
CA ARG A 300 -15.69 5.78 -8.21
C ARG A 300 -16.54 6.85 -7.55
N TRP A 301 -17.62 7.25 -8.19
CA TRP A 301 -18.52 8.26 -7.62
C TRP A 301 -19.27 7.73 -6.40
N GLN A 302 -19.81 6.51 -6.48
CA GLN A 302 -20.55 5.91 -5.37
C GLN A 302 -19.71 5.79 -4.09
N LEU A 303 -18.43 5.45 -4.20
CA LEU A 303 -17.55 5.38 -3.03
C LEU A 303 -17.35 6.75 -2.37
N ILE A 304 -17.13 7.80 -3.15
CA ILE A 304 -17.02 9.17 -2.64
C ILE A 304 -18.35 9.59 -1.98
N TYR A 305 -19.47 9.33 -2.67
CA TYR A 305 -20.80 9.67 -2.19
C TYR A 305 -21.12 8.94 -0.87
N LEU A 306 -21.00 7.62 -0.87
CA LEU A 306 -21.30 6.81 0.31
C LEU A 306 -20.37 7.15 1.49
N ARG A 307 -19.10 7.42 1.23
CA ARG A 307 -18.16 7.88 2.25
C ARG A 307 -18.67 9.16 2.92
N ALA A 308 -19.02 10.17 2.16
CA ALA A 308 -19.52 11.43 2.69
C ALA A 308 -20.85 11.26 3.47
N MET A 309 -21.75 10.41 2.98
CA MET A 309 -23.03 10.13 3.63
C MET A 309 -22.85 9.38 4.96
N ILE A 310 -21.96 8.38 4.99
CA ILE A 310 -21.68 7.60 6.21
C ILE A 310 -21.05 8.48 7.29
N ASP A 311 -20.04 9.27 6.93
CA ASP A 311 -19.37 10.16 7.87
C ASP A 311 -20.35 11.13 8.52
N ALA A 312 -21.22 11.75 7.72
CA ALA A 312 -22.21 12.68 8.20
C ALA A 312 -23.26 11.98 9.11
N GLU A 313 -23.68 10.80 8.75
CA GLU A 313 -24.67 10.05 9.55
C GLU A 313 -24.06 9.56 10.86
N LEU A 314 -22.83 9.08 10.88
CA LEU A 314 -22.11 8.74 12.09
C LEU A 314 -22.00 9.93 13.04
N VAL A 315 -21.64 11.12 12.54
CA VAL A 315 -21.58 12.33 13.36
C VAL A 315 -22.97 12.70 13.92
N ARG A 316 -24.03 12.62 13.12
CA ARG A 316 -25.40 12.89 13.57
C ARG A 316 -25.84 11.94 14.69
N ASN A 317 -25.42 10.71 14.58
CA ASN A 317 -25.81 9.63 15.51
C ASN A 317 -24.75 9.36 16.59
N HIS A 318 -23.93 10.36 16.94
CA HIS A 318 -22.92 10.26 17.99
C HIS A 318 -21.96 9.06 17.82
N TYR A 319 -21.60 8.73 16.56
CA TYR A 319 -20.76 7.60 16.16
C TYR A 319 -21.38 6.22 16.40
N GLU A 320 -22.66 6.16 16.74
CA GLU A 320 -23.38 4.89 16.78
C GLU A 320 -23.89 4.51 15.39
N ARG A 321 -23.89 3.23 15.11
CA ARG A 321 -24.44 2.69 13.87
C ARG A 321 -25.97 2.66 13.97
N ASN A 322 -26.64 3.28 13.01
CA ASN A 322 -28.07 3.18 12.84
C ASN A 322 -28.40 2.46 11.53
N GLU A 323 -29.65 2.18 11.27
CA GLU A 323 -30.10 1.49 10.05
C GLU A 323 -29.60 2.15 8.77
N LYS A 324 -29.48 3.47 8.75
CA LYS A 324 -29.02 4.23 7.58
C LYS A 324 -27.53 4.07 7.34
N VAL A 325 -26.71 4.08 8.38
CA VAL A 325 -25.29 3.76 8.28
C VAL A 325 -25.09 2.33 7.78
N LEU A 326 -25.84 1.38 8.32
CA LEU A 326 -25.78 -0.02 7.89
C LEU A 326 -26.19 -0.20 6.43
N GLU A 327 -27.24 0.51 5.97
CA GLU A 327 -27.67 0.49 4.58
C GLU A 327 -26.58 1.02 3.63
N TYR A 328 -25.96 2.15 3.94
CA TYR A 328 -24.85 2.69 3.16
C TYR A 328 -23.65 1.75 3.14
N PHE A 329 -23.31 1.16 4.28
CA PHE A 329 -22.23 0.19 4.38
C PHE A 329 -22.48 -1.05 3.52
N LYS A 330 -23.71 -1.56 3.55
CA LYS A 330 -24.15 -2.66 2.70
C LYS A 330 -24.00 -2.35 1.20
N GLN A 331 -24.29 -1.12 0.81
CA GLN A 331 -24.06 -0.68 -0.56
C GLN A 331 -22.56 -0.72 -0.93
N ILE A 332 -21.67 -0.22 -0.06
CA ILE A 332 -20.22 -0.31 -0.29
C ILE A 332 -19.77 -1.77 -0.43
N VAL A 333 -20.17 -2.64 0.48
CA VAL A 333 -19.83 -4.07 0.42
C VAL A 333 -20.30 -4.70 -0.90
N THR A 334 -21.50 -4.37 -1.34
CA THR A 334 -22.04 -4.89 -2.60
C THR A 334 -21.26 -4.38 -3.81
N ILE A 335 -20.93 -3.08 -3.84
CA ILE A 335 -20.13 -2.47 -4.91
C ILE A 335 -18.75 -3.12 -5.00
N CYS A 336 -18.14 -3.34 -3.87
CA CYS A 336 -16.78 -3.88 -3.80
C CYS A 336 -16.72 -5.41 -3.90
N HIS A 337 -17.84 -6.12 -3.93
CA HIS A 337 -17.91 -7.58 -3.95
C HIS A 337 -17.11 -8.29 -2.85
N LEU A 338 -17.02 -7.65 -1.70
CA LEU A 338 -16.14 -8.09 -0.61
C LEU A 338 -16.59 -9.41 0.01
N GLU A 339 -17.87 -9.71 -0.05
CA GLU A 339 -18.43 -10.97 0.40
C GLU A 339 -17.86 -12.19 -0.35
N HIS A 340 -17.27 -11.97 -1.53
CA HIS A 340 -16.66 -13.02 -2.35
C HIS A 340 -15.14 -13.06 -2.32
N SER A 341 -14.50 -12.03 -1.76
CA SER A 341 -13.04 -11.89 -1.84
C SER A 341 -12.28 -12.89 -0.97
N GLY A 342 -12.86 -13.28 0.16
CA GLY A 342 -12.18 -14.12 1.16
C GLY A 342 -10.98 -13.49 1.84
N MET A 343 -10.48 -12.38 1.31
CA MET A 343 -9.31 -11.66 1.84
C MET A 343 -9.65 -10.69 2.97
N TYR A 344 -10.86 -10.17 2.98
CA TYR A 344 -11.25 -9.13 3.93
C TYR A 344 -12.33 -9.64 4.86
N THR A 345 -12.19 -9.28 6.13
CA THR A 345 -13.25 -9.52 7.10
C THR A 345 -14.45 -8.64 6.75
N LYS A 346 -15.61 -9.24 6.58
CA LYS A 346 -16.84 -8.46 6.39
C LYS A 346 -17.04 -7.51 7.55
N PRO A 347 -17.46 -6.26 7.31
CA PRO A 347 -17.91 -5.41 8.38
C PRO A 347 -19.05 -6.12 9.13
N ASP A 348 -19.06 -6.02 10.43
CA ASP A 348 -20.18 -6.51 11.22
C ASP A 348 -21.39 -5.59 11.00
N ILE A 349 -22.22 -5.97 10.04
CA ILE A 349 -23.40 -5.21 9.63
C ILE A 349 -24.63 -5.63 10.44
N GLU A 350 -24.53 -6.75 11.15
CA GLU A 350 -25.65 -7.34 11.88
C GLU A 350 -25.62 -7.01 13.39
N ALA A 351 -24.62 -6.28 13.88
CA ALA A 351 -24.45 -5.97 15.30
C ALA A 351 -25.09 -4.64 15.70
#